data_60637580fcce0976e598164ffa20feec
#
_entry.id   60637580fcce0976e598164ffa20feec
#
_cell.length_a   1.000
_cell.length_b   1.000
_cell.length_c   1.000
_cell.angle_alpha   90.00
_cell.angle_beta   90.00
_cell.angle_gamma   90.00
#
_symmetry.space_group_name_H-M   'P 1'
#
loop_
_entity.id
_entity.type
_entity.pdbx_description
1 polymer ?
#
loop_
_entity_poly.entity_id
_entity_poly.type
_entity_poly.pdbx_seq_one_letter_code
_entity_poly.pdbx_strand_id
1 'polypeptide(L)'
;MAILITKESKIIIQGFTGKIGTFHAEEMIEYGTNVVGGVTPGKGGQTHLDRPVFNTVKEAVKETGADSSILFVPPAFAADSAMEAADAGIKTLVAITDGIPAHDMIKVKRYMRRYKNEDRMTMVGPNCAGVISPGKCMLG
;
A
#
# COMPACT_ATOMS: atom_id res chain seq x y z
N MET A 1 -3.58 20.94 -5.24
CA MET A 1 -3.35 20.47 -3.86
C MET A 1 -3.25 18.95 -3.83
N ALA A 2 -2.20 18.44 -3.22
CA ALA A 2 -2.09 17.00 -3.03
C ALA A 2 -3.03 16.59 -1.91
N ILE A 3 -4.03 15.79 -2.21
CA ILE A 3 -5.07 15.44 -1.26
C ILE A 3 -4.77 14.10 -0.60
N LEU A 4 -4.27 13.13 -1.37
CA LEU A 4 -4.05 11.76 -0.91
C LEU A 4 -2.59 11.50 -0.54
N ILE A 5 -1.65 12.02 -1.32
CA ILE A 5 -0.23 11.81 -1.12
C ILE A 5 0.52 13.12 -1.27
N THR A 6 1.61 13.26 -0.51
CA THR A 6 2.48 14.44 -0.55
C THR A 6 3.93 13.98 -0.64
N LYS A 7 4.84 14.93 -0.74
CA LYS A 7 6.27 14.64 -0.73
C LYS A 7 6.72 14.01 0.60
N GLU A 8 6.04 14.33 1.70
CA GLU A 8 6.33 13.78 3.02
C GLU A 8 5.64 12.46 3.28
N SER A 9 4.78 11.97 2.40
CA SER A 9 4.10 10.69 2.58
C SER A 9 5.11 9.56 2.69
N LYS A 10 4.94 8.72 3.70
CA LYS A 10 5.78 7.54 3.92
C LYS A 10 5.05 6.34 3.35
N ILE A 11 5.63 5.73 2.33
CA ILE A 11 4.97 4.72 1.52
C ILE A 11 5.56 3.34 1.83
N ILE A 12 4.68 2.36 2.04
CA ILE A 12 5.08 0.96 2.04
C ILE A 12 4.43 0.26 0.85
N ILE A 13 5.01 -0.86 0.45
CA ILE A 13 4.53 -1.64 -0.69
C ILE A 13 4.14 -3.02 -0.19
N GLN A 14 2.86 -3.38 -0.33
CA GLN A 14 2.38 -4.72 -0.02
C GLN A 14 2.58 -5.60 -1.27
N GLY A 15 3.29 -6.71 -1.10
CA GLY A 15 3.76 -7.52 -2.22
C GLY A 15 5.11 -7.04 -2.75
N PHE A 16 5.93 -6.47 -1.90
CA PHE A 16 7.17 -5.74 -2.25
C PHE A 16 8.18 -6.59 -3.00
N THR A 17 8.37 -7.84 -2.60
CA THR A 17 9.38 -8.71 -3.19
C THR A 17 8.91 -9.47 -4.43
N GLY A 18 7.64 -9.32 -4.81
CA GLY A 18 7.13 -9.90 -6.03
C GLY A 18 7.71 -9.20 -7.25
N LYS A 19 7.61 -9.84 -8.42
CA LYS A 19 8.18 -9.30 -9.66
C LYS A 19 7.57 -7.96 -10.04
N ILE A 20 6.25 -7.85 -9.99
CA ILE A 20 5.54 -6.61 -10.33
C ILE A 20 5.80 -5.54 -9.28
N GLY A 21 5.73 -5.91 -8.01
CA GLY A 21 6.00 -4.99 -6.91
C GLY A 21 7.40 -4.41 -6.98
N THR A 22 8.40 -5.26 -7.28
CA THR A 22 9.78 -4.82 -7.42
C THR A 22 9.95 -3.83 -8.57
N PHE A 23 9.37 -4.13 -9.73
CA PHE A 23 9.44 -3.26 -10.90
C PHE A 23 8.88 -1.86 -10.61
N HIS A 24 7.67 -1.82 -10.06
CA HIS A 24 7.05 -0.53 -9.74
C HIS A 24 7.75 0.20 -8.60
N ALA A 25 8.28 -0.55 -7.62
CA ALA A 25 9.03 0.06 -6.53
C ALA A 25 10.28 0.77 -7.02
N GLU A 26 11.00 0.16 -7.96
CA GLU A 26 12.19 0.78 -8.55
C GLU A 26 11.84 2.11 -9.23
N GLU A 27 10.76 2.13 -10.00
CA GLU A 27 10.31 3.34 -10.68
C GLU A 27 9.87 4.42 -9.71
N MET A 28 9.15 4.03 -8.66
CA MET A 28 8.70 4.97 -7.63
C MET A 28 9.88 5.61 -6.91
N ILE A 29 10.88 4.81 -6.54
CA ILE A 29 12.09 5.29 -5.89
C ILE A 29 12.84 6.27 -6.82
N GLU A 30 12.95 5.92 -8.08
CA GLU A 30 13.61 6.77 -9.08
C GLU A 30 12.89 8.10 -9.26
N TYR A 31 11.57 8.10 -9.18
CA TYR A 31 10.75 9.31 -9.26
C TYR A 31 10.95 10.22 -8.05
N GLY A 32 11.41 9.69 -6.92
CA GLY A 32 11.58 10.43 -5.68
C GLY A 32 10.53 10.13 -4.61
N THR A 33 9.69 9.12 -4.83
CA THR A 33 8.72 8.69 -3.83
C THR A 33 9.45 8.15 -2.61
N ASN A 34 8.99 8.55 -1.42
CA ASN A 34 9.60 8.13 -0.16
C ASN A 34 9.11 6.73 0.24
N VAL A 35 9.69 5.71 -0.40
CA VAL A 35 9.39 4.32 -0.08
C VAL A 35 10.21 3.92 1.14
N VAL A 36 9.56 3.71 2.26
CA VAL A 36 10.23 3.43 3.54
C VAL A 36 10.35 1.94 3.85
N GLY A 37 9.65 1.10 3.12
CA GLY A 37 9.73 -0.34 3.32
C GLY A 37 8.66 -1.06 2.53
N GLY A 38 8.52 -2.35 2.80
CA GLY A 38 7.51 -3.16 2.17
C GLY A 38 7.09 -4.34 3.04
N VAL A 39 6.04 -5.00 2.61
CA VAL A 39 5.47 -6.14 3.34
C VAL A 39 5.39 -7.35 2.41
N THR A 40 6.04 -8.43 2.81
CA THR A 40 5.89 -9.74 2.17
C THR A 40 5.88 -10.77 3.28
N PRO A 41 4.75 -11.42 3.54
CA PRO A 41 4.68 -12.42 4.61
C PRO A 41 5.74 -13.52 4.42
N GLY A 42 6.42 -13.86 5.50
CA GLY A 42 7.48 -14.86 5.49
C GLY A 42 8.86 -14.34 5.10
N LYS A 43 8.97 -13.08 4.69
CA LYS A 43 10.26 -12.47 4.30
C LYS A 43 10.67 -11.31 5.20
N GLY A 44 10.02 -11.16 6.33
CA GLY A 44 10.37 -10.14 7.31
C GLY A 44 11.81 -10.28 7.79
N GLY A 45 12.45 -9.14 8.02
CA GLY A 45 13.85 -9.10 8.46
C GLY A 45 14.85 -9.03 7.31
N GLN A 46 14.39 -9.19 6.08
CA GLN A 46 15.24 -9.05 4.90
C GLN A 46 15.28 -7.61 4.43
N THR A 47 16.20 -7.31 3.52
CA THR A 47 16.28 -6.01 2.86
C THR A 47 16.04 -6.21 1.36
N HIS A 48 15.25 -5.33 0.76
CA HIS A 48 14.96 -5.37 -0.67
C HIS A 48 15.00 -3.94 -1.21
N LEU A 49 15.75 -3.71 -2.27
CA LEU A 49 15.97 -2.37 -2.83
C LEU A 49 16.42 -1.37 -1.75
N ASP A 50 17.28 -1.81 -0.83
CA ASP A 50 17.79 -1.05 0.31
C ASP A 50 16.70 -0.59 1.28
N ARG A 51 15.55 -1.24 1.31
CA ARG A 51 14.44 -0.96 2.24
C ARG A 51 14.12 -2.22 3.04
N PRO A 52 13.71 -2.06 4.30
CA PRO A 52 13.36 -3.22 5.13
C PRO A 52 12.07 -3.88 4.65
N VAL A 53 12.02 -5.20 4.81
CA VAL A 53 10.83 -5.99 4.51
C VAL A 53 10.24 -6.49 5.82
N PHE A 54 8.92 -6.39 5.94
CA PHE A 54 8.18 -6.80 7.14
C PHE A 54 7.20 -7.92 6.80
N ASN A 55 6.81 -8.69 7.82
CA ASN A 55 5.82 -9.75 7.65
C ASN A 55 4.40 -9.22 7.64
N THR A 56 4.13 -8.11 8.32
CA THR A 56 2.79 -7.54 8.41
C THR A 56 2.83 -6.04 8.21
N VAL A 57 1.68 -5.47 7.81
CA VAL A 57 1.55 -4.01 7.66
C VAL A 57 1.69 -3.33 9.01
N LYS A 58 1.17 -3.94 10.06
CA LYS A 58 1.25 -3.39 11.42
C LYS A 58 2.70 -3.21 11.87
N GLU A 59 3.55 -4.20 11.62
CA GLU A 59 4.98 -4.09 11.91
C GLU A 59 5.62 -2.96 11.10
N ALA A 60 5.29 -2.89 9.81
CA ALA A 60 5.84 -1.88 8.92
C ALA A 60 5.47 -0.47 9.39
N VAL A 61 4.22 -0.25 9.75
CA VAL A 61 3.76 1.05 10.25
C VAL A 61 4.44 1.41 11.56
N LYS A 62 4.57 0.44 12.47
CA LYS A 62 5.21 0.66 13.77
C LYS A 62 6.68 1.06 13.62
N GLU A 63 7.40 0.41 12.71
CA GLU A 63 8.85 0.63 12.57
C GLU A 63 9.19 1.83 11.68
N THR A 64 8.35 2.15 10.70
CA THR A 64 8.65 3.20 9.71
C THR A 64 7.79 4.45 9.87
N GLY A 65 6.64 4.33 10.52
CA GLY A 65 5.67 5.43 10.57
C GLY A 65 4.92 5.62 9.26
N ALA A 66 4.84 4.60 8.43
CA ALA A 66 4.18 4.69 7.13
C ALA A 66 2.72 5.10 7.26
N ASP A 67 2.26 5.96 6.36
CA ASP A 67 0.88 6.43 6.32
C ASP A 67 0.13 5.99 5.07
N SER A 68 0.84 5.53 4.06
CA SER A 68 0.26 5.13 2.78
C SER A 68 0.85 3.82 2.31
N SER A 69 0.06 3.07 1.54
CA SER A 69 0.49 1.78 1.00
C SER A 69 0.01 1.63 -0.43
N ILE A 70 0.77 0.89 -1.22
CA ILE A 70 0.36 0.44 -2.54
C ILE A 70 0.36 -1.08 -2.57
N LEU A 71 -0.65 -1.65 -3.21
CA LEU A 71 -0.97 -3.07 -3.15
C LEU A 71 -0.67 -3.76 -4.48
N PHE A 72 0.29 -4.69 -4.45
CA PHE A 72 0.67 -5.51 -5.62
C PHE A 72 0.55 -7.01 -5.34
N VAL A 73 -0.39 -7.39 -4.48
CA VAL A 73 -0.61 -8.82 -4.19
C VAL A 73 -1.58 -9.44 -5.20
N PRO A 74 -1.57 -10.77 -5.38
CA PRO A 74 -2.52 -11.44 -6.26
C PRO A 74 -3.98 -11.18 -5.85
N PRO A 75 -4.93 -11.20 -6.81
CA PRO A 75 -6.34 -10.91 -6.51
C PRO A 75 -6.93 -11.71 -5.36
N ALA A 76 -6.52 -12.97 -5.22
CA ALA A 76 -7.03 -13.84 -4.15
C ALA A 76 -6.71 -13.34 -2.75
N PHE A 77 -5.66 -12.54 -2.59
CA PHE A 77 -5.20 -12.04 -1.29
C PHE A 77 -5.43 -10.55 -1.11
N ALA A 78 -5.95 -9.88 -2.15
CA ALA A 78 -6.05 -8.41 -2.14
C ALA A 78 -7.01 -7.91 -1.07
N ALA A 79 -8.15 -8.55 -0.87
CA ALA A 79 -9.13 -8.12 0.13
C ALA A 79 -8.54 -8.19 1.54
N ASP A 80 -7.91 -9.30 1.88
CA ASP A 80 -7.28 -9.48 3.20
C ASP A 80 -6.16 -8.46 3.42
N SER A 81 -5.38 -8.22 2.38
CA SER A 81 -4.28 -7.25 2.46
C SER A 81 -4.79 -5.82 2.65
N ALA A 82 -5.90 -5.47 2.00
CA ALA A 82 -6.54 -4.16 2.18
C ALA A 82 -7.08 -3.99 3.59
N MET A 83 -7.72 -5.01 4.13
CA MET A 83 -8.24 -4.98 5.49
C MET A 83 -7.12 -4.91 6.52
N GLU A 84 -6.02 -5.60 6.27
CA GLU A 84 -4.82 -5.52 7.11
C GLU A 84 -4.27 -4.10 7.15
N ALA A 85 -4.21 -3.43 6.00
CA ALA A 85 -3.74 -2.05 5.91
C ALA A 85 -4.65 -1.12 6.72
N ALA A 86 -5.97 -1.29 6.61
CA ALA A 86 -6.92 -0.49 7.37
C ALA A 86 -6.73 -0.65 8.89
N ASP A 87 -6.55 -1.89 9.35
CA ASP A 87 -6.32 -2.17 10.77
C ASP A 87 -5.00 -1.59 11.28
N ALA A 88 -4.00 -1.50 10.43
CA ALA A 88 -2.69 -0.99 10.80
C ALA A 88 -2.64 0.55 10.86
N GLY A 89 -3.71 1.22 10.47
CA GLY A 89 -3.76 2.68 10.50
C GLY A 89 -3.29 3.36 9.24
N ILE A 90 -3.16 2.64 8.14
CA ILE A 90 -2.85 3.23 6.84
C ILE A 90 -3.98 4.17 6.44
N LYS A 91 -3.64 5.39 6.03
CA LYS A 91 -4.63 6.39 5.67
C LYS A 91 -5.03 6.33 4.20
N THR A 92 -4.09 6.01 3.33
CA THR A 92 -4.33 5.91 1.89
C THR A 92 -3.78 4.60 1.36
N LEU A 93 -4.64 3.83 0.69
CA LEU A 93 -4.26 2.59 0.02
C LEU A 93 -4.56 2.71 -1.47
N VAL A 94 -3.54 2.47 -2.30
CA VAL A 94 -3.71 2.42 -3.74
C VAL A 94 -3.67 0.96 -4.16
N ALA A 95 -4.77 0.45 -4.70
CA ALA A 95 -4.88 -0.95 -5.12
C ALA A 95 -4.76 -1.05 -6.64
N ILE A 96 -3.61 -1.49 -7.10
CA ILE A 96 -3.34 -1.68 -8.52
C ILE A 96 -3.91 -3.02 -9.01
N THR A 97 -4.07 -3.96 -8.12
CA THR A 97 -4.49 -5.33 -8.43
C THR A 97 -5.76 -5.36 -9.28
N ASP A 98 -5.69 -6.09 -10.39
CA ASP A 98 -6.80 -6.33 -11.30
C ASP A 98 -7.47 -7.66 -10.95
N GLY A 99 -8.74 -7.81 -11.31
CA GLY A 99 -9.44 -9.08 -11.17
C GLY A 99 -9.88 -9.41 -9.75
N ILE A 100 -9.96 -8.44 -8.85
CA ILE A 100 -10.51 -8.68 -7.50
C ILE A 100 -12.01 -8.93 -7.63
N PRO A 101 -12.54 -10.06 -7.11
CA PRO A 101 -13.98 -10.32 -7.19
C PRO A 101 -14.80 -9.22 -6.51
N ALA A 102 -15.93 -8.85 -7.12
CA ALA A 102 -16.84 -7.85 -6.55
C ALA A 102 -17.28 -8.22 -5.13
N HIS A 103 -17.46 -9.50 -4.88
CA HIS A 103 -17.80 -10.03 -3.56
C HIS A 103 -16.75 -9.68 -2.51
N ASP A 104 -15.48 -9.79 -2.87
CA ASP A 104 -14.37 -9.45 -1.97
C ASP A 104 -14.33 -7.94 -1.71
N MET A 105 -14.63 -7.13 -2.71
CA MET A 105 -14.67 -5.68 -2.55
C MET A 105 -15.80 -5.23 -1.63
N ILE A 106 -16.93 -5.94 -1.65
CA ILE A 106 -18.02 -5.68 -0.71
C ILE A 106 -17.56 -5.94 0.72
N LYS A 107 -16.80 -7.01 0.95
CA LYS A 107 -16.23 -7.30 2.28
C LYS A 107 -15.30 -6.19 2.75
N VAL A 108 -14.44 -5.71 1.88
CA VAL A 108 -13.51 -4.61 2.21
C VAL A 108 -14.27 -3.36 2.60
N LYS A 109 -15.27 -2.97 1.83
CA LYS A 109 -16.08 -1.79 2.11
C LYS A 109 -16.82 -1.90 3.44
N ARG A 110 -17.38 -3.06 3.74
CA ARG A 110 -18.05 -3.30 5.03
C ARG A 110 -17.06 -3.21 6.18
N TYR A 111 -15.89 -3.78 6.01
CA TYR A 111 -14.84 -3.74 7.02
C TYR A 111 -14.41 -2.31 7.31
N MET A 112 -14.23 -1.50 6.28
CA MET A 112 -13.83 -0.10 6.43
C MET A 112 -14.87 0.75 7.15
N ARG A 113 -16.15 0.39 7.06
CA ARG A 113 -17.23 1.11 7.77
C ARG A 113 -17.15 0.97 9.28
N ARG A 114 -16.34 0.08 9.82
CA ARG A 114 -16.13 -0.08 11.26
C ARG A 114 -15.41 1.12 11.86
N TYR A 115 -14.73 1.91 11.05
CA TYR A 115 -13.95 3.06 11.50
C TYR A 115 -14.76 4.34 11.37
N LYS A 116 -14.47 5.31 12.25
CA LYS A 116 -15.03 6.65 12.12
C LYS A 116 -14.50 7.28 10.83
N ASN A 117 -15.24 8.25 10.28
CA ASN A 117 -14.85 8.88 9.00
C ASN A 117 -13.43 9.43 9.02
N GLU A 118 -13.01 10.07 10.12
CA GLU A 118 -11.66 10.62 10.25
C GLU A 118 -10.58 9.54 10.34
N ASP A 119 -10.93 8.34 10.77
CA ASP A 119 -9.99 7.21 10.90
C ASP A 119 -10.08 6.23 9.74
N ARG A 120 -11.03 6.46 8.82
CA ARG A 120 -11.27 5.53 7.72
C ARG A 120 -10.24 5.71 6.63
N MET A 121 -9.64 4.58 6.22
CA MET A 121 -8.69 4.55 5.10
C MET A 121 -9.39 4.97 3.80
N THR A 122 -8.69 5.80 3.01
CA THR A 122 -9.11 6.12 1.65
C THR A 122 -8.50 5.09 0.70
N MET A 123 -9.34 4.41 -0.07
CA MET A 123 -8.88 3.41 -1.03
C MET A 123 -9.09 3.90 -2.45
N VAL A 124 -8.02 3.88 -3.24
CA VAL A 124 -8.04 4.20 -4.67
C VAL A 124 -7.89 2.89 -5.45
N GLY A 125 -8.79 2.64 -6.36
CA GLY A 125 -8.89 1.36 -7.06
C GLY A 125 -10.00 0.49 -6.47
N PRO A 126 -10.05 -0.80 -6.76
CA PRO A 126 -9.01 -1.60 -7.44
C PRO A 126 -8.89 -1.33 -8.93
N ASN A 127 -7.92 -1.98 -9.56
CA ASN A 127 -7.67 -1.89 -11.00
C ASN A 127 -7.46 -0.45 -11.45
N CYS A 128 -6.59 0.27 -10.76
CA CYS A 128 -6.23 1.64 -11.14
C CYS A 128 -4.78 1.69 -11.64
N ALA A 129 -4.45 2.76 -12.36
CA ALA A 129 -3.10 2.96 -12.88
C ALA A 129 -2.13 3.53 -11.84
N GLY A 130 -2.65 3.89 -10.67
CA GLY A 130 -1.85 4.50 -9.62
C GLY A 130 -2.24 5.94 -9.36
N VAL A 131 -1.47 6.62 -8.53
CA VAL A 131 -1.68 8.01 -8.14
C VAL A 131 -0.36 8.76 -8.30
N ILE A 132 -0.42 9.95 -8.89
CA ILE A 132 0.74 10.80 -9.02
C ILE A 132 0.43 12.21 -8.52
N SER A 133 1.34 12.77 -7.75
CA SER A 133 1.37 14.18 -7.40
C SER A 133 2.62 14.74 -8.07
N PRO A 134 2.49 15.46 -9.19
CA PRO A 134 3.65 15.83 -10.03
C PRO A 134 4.74 16.54 -9.24
N GLY A 135 5.98 16.06 -9.39
CA GLY A 135 7.14 16.60 -8.72
C GLY A 135 7.22 16.27 -7.23
N LYS A 136 6.26 15.52 -6.69
CA LYS A 136 6.21 15.21 -5.25
C LYS A 136 6.23 13.73 -4.95
N CYS A 137 5.30 12.96 -5.52
CA CYS A 137 5.14 11.56 -5.18
C CYS A 137 4.43 10.80 -6.30
N MET A 138 4.80 9.55 -6.50
CA MET A 138 4.16 8.65 -7.44
C MET A 138 3.91 7.31 -6.78
N LEU A 139 2.71 6.77 -6.94
CA LEU A 139 2.33 5.43 -6.50
C LEU A 139 1.80 4.66 -7.71
N GLY A 140 2.56 3.68 -8.15
CA GLY A 140 2.18 2.85 -9.28
C GLY A 140 2.90 3.11 -10.63
#